data_d33c4dbdf1417e73b72804e800c6990c
#
_entry.id   d33c4dbdf1417e73b72804e800c6990c
#
_cell.length_a   1.000
_cell.length_b   1.000
_cell.length_c   1.000
_cell.angle_alpha   90.00
_cell.angle_beta   90.00
_cell.angle_gamma   90.00
#
_symmetry.space_group_name_H-M   'P 1'
#
loop_
_entity.id
_entity.type
_entity.pdbx_description
1 polymer ?
#
loop_
_entity_poly.entity_id
_entity_poly.type
_entity_poly.pdbx_seq_one_letter_code
_entity_poly.pdbx_strand_id
1 'polypeptide(L)'
;MDNKTTILKGVCEMGKYIGIDLGTTFSCMAYINEEGQPVVIPNGEGKNTTPSTVLFDGTSTIVGEEAKNQSIIDPQNFEQFVKRHMGERDYLFSTEDGEKYSPEAISAIILAKMKADADNSK
;
A
#
# COMPACT_ATOMS: atom_id res chain seq x y z
N MET A 1 2.69 -2.42 18.60
CA MET A 1 2.49 -2.55 17.17
C MET A 1 3.03 -1.35 16.44
N ASP A 2 3.90 -1.58 15.50
CA ASP A 2 4.57 -0.48 14.82
C ASP A 2 3.81 -0.04 13.61
N ASN A 3 3.07 1.03 13.77
CA ASN A 3 2.46 1.71 12.65
C ASN A 3 3.23 2.99 12.41
N LYS A 4 3.69 3.15 11.20
CA LYS A 4 4.34 4.39 10.82
C LYS A 4 3.41 5.16 9.92
N THR A 5 3.21 6.41 10.25
CA THR A 5 2.44 7.30 9.41
C THR A 5 3.39 7.99 8.46
N THR A 6 3.16 7.80 7.18
CA THR A 6 3.94 8.45 6.14
C THR A 6 3.13 9.62 5.61
N ILE A 7 3.75 10.80 5.61
CA ILE A 7 3.08 11.99 5.12
C ILE A 7 3.62 12.32 3.74
N LEU A 8 2.72 12.33 2.77
CA LEU A 8 3.06 12.65 1.39
C LEU A 8 2.31 13.89 0.98
N LYS A 9 2.99 14.74 0.22
CA LYS A 9 2.31 15.86 -0.41
C LYS A 9 1.46 15.28 -1.54
N GLY A 10 0.17 15.53 -1.47
CA GLY A 10 -0.72 15.04 -2.50
C GLY A 10 -0.42 15.69 -3.82
N VAL A 11 -0.54 14.91 -4.89
CA VAL A 11 -0.41 15.45 -6.25
C VAL A 11 -1.78 15.83 -6.81
N CYS A 12 -2.80 15.79 -5.97
CA CYS A 12 -4.07 16.32 -6.40
C CYS A 12 -3.92 17.81 -6.65
N GLU A 13 -4.82 18.33 -7.48
CA GLU A 13 -4.70 19.71 -7.93
C GLU A 13 -4.72 20.73 -6.81
N MET A 14 -5.05 20.34 -5.59
CA MET A 14 -5.07 21.26 -4.46
C MET A 14 -3.79 21.22 -3.64
N GLY A 15 -2.84 20.37 -4.01
CA GLY A 15 -1.56 20.30 -3.33
C GLY A 15 -1.65 19.96 -1.86
N LYS A 16 -2.68 19.23 -1.46
CA LYS A 16 -2.87 18.88 -0.06
C LYS A 16 -1.92 17.76 0.36
N TYR A 17 -1.56 17.78 1.63
CA TYR A 17 -0.81 16.69 2.21
C TYR A 17 -1.78 15.59 2.60
N ILE A 18 -1.36 14.34 2.35
CA ILE A 18 -2.11 13.20 2.84
C ILE A 18 -1.21 12.41 3.78
N GLY A 19 -1.83 11.80 4.77
CA GLY A 19 -1.15 10.91 5.68
C GLY A 19 -1.50 9.48 5.33
N ILE A 20 -0.50 8.62 5.29
CA ILE A 20 -0.71 7.20 5.06
C ILE A 20 -0.17 6.44 6.24
N ASP A 21 -1.02 5.61 6.84
CA ASP A 21 -0.64 4.71 7.91
C ASP A 21 -0.43 3.33 7.29
N LEU A 22 0.83 2.97 7.10
CA LEU A 22 1.19 1.70 6.48
C LEU A 22 1.28 0.63 7.56
N GLY A 23 0.16 -0.04 7.81
CA GLY A 23 0.10 -1.07 8.84
C GLY A 23 0.54 -2.44 8.33
N THR A 24 0.68 -3.38 9.26
CA THR A 24 1.11 -4.73 8.90
C THR A 24 0.01 -5.50 8.16
N THR A 25 -1.24 -5.26 8.51
CA THR A 25 -2.38 -5.98 7.92
C THR A 25 -3.16 -5.09 6.99
N PHE A 26 -3.46 -3.87 7.45
CA PHE A 26 -4.23 -2.91 6.66
C PHE A 26 -3.52 -1.57 6.68
N SER A 27 -3.67 -0.84 5.59
CA SER A 27 -3.19 0.53 5.48
C SER A 27 -4.37 1.44 5.27
N CYS A 28 -4.25 2.69 5.68
CA CYS A 28 -5.30 3.67 5.46
C CYS A 28 -4.68 5.03 5.21
N MET A 29 -5.50 5.94 4.70
CA MET A 29 -5.01 7.29 4.38
C MET A 29 -6.07 8.32 4.70
N ALA A 30 -5.61 9.54 4.97
CA ALA A 30 -6.49 10.64 5.33
C ALA A 30 -5.82 11.96 4.94
N TYR A 31 -6.63 12.98 4.85
CA TYR A 31 -6.13 14.34 4.68
C TYR A 31 -6.76 15.23 5.74
N ILE A 32 -6.17 16.40 5.94
CA ILE A 32 -6.68 17.38 6.88
C ILE A 32 -7.51 18.39 6.09
N ASN A 33 -8.78 18.55 6.48
CA ASN A 33 -9.67 19.47 5.78
C ASN A 33 -9.44 20.90 6.25
N GLU A 34 -10.24 21.82 5.74
CA GLU A 34 -10.08 23.24 6.03
C GLU A 34 -10.33 23.59 7.47
N GLU A 35 -11.10 22.74 8.18
CA GLU A 35 -11.36 22.94 9.60
C GLU A 35 -10.31 22.28 10.48
N GLY A 36 -9.27 21.72 9.90
CA GLY A 36 -8.21 21.07 10.67
C GLY A 36 -8.54 19.67 11.12
N GLN A 37 -9.54 19.04 10.53
CA GLN A 37 -9.97 17.71 10.94
C GLN A 37 -9.54 16.67 9.94
N PRO A 38 -9.15 15.47 10.42
CA PRO A 38 -8.77 14.40 9.51
C PRO A 38 -10.00 13.81 8.81
N VAL A 39 -9.86 13.57 7.53
CA VAL A 39 -10.90 12.96 6.71
C VAL A 39 -10.31 11.75 6.02
N VAL A 40 -10.91 10.58 6.23
CA VAL A 40 -10.41 9.35 5.61
C VAL A 40 -10.65 9.40 4.12
N ILE A 41 -9.64 8.99 3.37
CA ILE A 41 -9.71 8.89 1.91
C ILE A 41 -9.96 7.43 1.56
N PRO A 42 -11.09 7.11 0.94
CA PRO A 42 -11.32 5.73 0.51
C PRO A 42 -10.41 5.36 -0.64
N ASN A 43 -10.11 4.07 -0.73
CA ASN A 43 -9.29 3.59 -1.84
C ASN A 43 -10.12 3.48 -3.11
N GLY A 44 -9.48 3.02 -4.19
CA GLY A 44 -10.16 2.93 -5.49
C GLY A 44 -11.32 1.97 -5.52
N GLU A 45 -11.39 1.07 -4.53
CA GLU A 45 -12.49 0.12 -4.39
C GLU A 45 -13.58 0.62 -3.44
N GLY A 46 -13.48 1.86 -2.97
CA GLY A 46 -14.47 2.45 -2.09
C GLY A 46 -14.38 2.03 -0.64
N LYS A 47 -13.26 1.46 -0.23
CA LYS A 47 -13.05 1.02 1.15
C LYS A 47 -12.13 1.96 1.89
N ASN A 48 -12.34 2.08 3.20
CA ASN A 48 -11.53 2.96 4.03
C ASN A 48 -10.18 2.39 4.38
N THR A 49 -9.98 1.09 4.21
CA THR A 49 -8.70 0.45 4.45
C THR A 49 -8.30 -0.38 3.25
N THR A 50 -7.00 -0.51 3.05
CA THR A 50 -6.43 -1.30 1.97
C THR A 50 -5.57 -2.38 2.60
N PRO A 51 -5.81 -3.66 2.30
CA PRO A 51 -4.93 -4.71 2.80
C PRO A 51 -3.49 -4.46 2.35
N SER A 52 -2.55 -4.65 3.28
CA SER A 52 -1.13 -4.40 3.02
C SER A 52 -0.53 -5.61 2.30
N THR A 53 -0.99 -5.86 1.09
CA THR A 53 -0.67 -7.06 0.33
C THR A 53 -0.37 -6.71 -1.12
N VAL A 54 0.51 -7.48 -1.73
CA VAL A 54 0.89 -7.31 -3.14
C VAL A 54 0.91 -8.66 -3.81
N LEU A 55 0.34 -8.74 -4.99
CA LEU A 55 0.44 -9.91 -5.86
C LEU A 55 1.20 -9.50 -7.11
N PHE A 56 2.20 -10.29 -7.47
CA PHE A 56 2.99 -10.06 -8.68
C PHE A 56 2.43 -10.92 -9.80
N ASP A 57 1.91 -10.26 -10.84
CA ASP A 57 1.27 -10.94 -11.95
C ASP A 57 2.01 -10.54 -13.24
N GLY A 58 3.04 -11.32 -13.55
CA GLY A 58 3.89 -11.02 -14.69
C GLY A 58 4.59 -9.68 -14.50
N THR A 59 4.35 -8.74 -15.39
CA THR A 59 4.94 -7.42 -15.29
C THR A 59 4.08 -6.45 -14.49
N SER A 60 2.92 -6.91 -14.03
CA SER A 60 1.98 -6.07 -13.29
C SER A 60 1.99 -6.41 -11.82
N THR A 61 1.56 -5.44 -11.00
CA THR A 61 1.37 -5.68 -9.58
C THR A 61 -0.07 -5.35 -9.21
N ILE A 62 -0.62 -6.13 -8.28
CA ILE A 62 -1.95 -5.92 -7.75
C ILE A 62 -1.81 -5.71 -6.26
N VAL A 63 -2.45 -4.66 -5.72
CA VAL A 63 -2.31 -4.28 -4.34
C VAL A 63 -3.67 -4.31 -3.67
N GLY A 64 -3.72 -4.85 -2.45
CA GLY A 64 -4.90 -4.74 -1.61
C GLY A 64 -5.83 -5.91 -1.71
N GLU A 65 -7.13 -5.63 -1.69
CA GLU A 65 -8.15 -6.67 -1.59
C GLU A 65 -8.09 -7.66 -2.74
N GLU A 66 -7.90 -7.16 -3.94
CA GLU A 66 -7.85 -8.04 -5.11
C GLU A 66 -6.64 -8.97 -5.05
N ALA A 67 -5.48 -8.46 -4.58
CA ALA A 67 -4.32 -9.31 -4.40
C ALA A 67 -4.61 -10.42 -3.39
N LYS A 68 -5.25 -10.05 -2.29
CA LYS A 68 -5.58 -11.02 -1.26
C LYS A 68 -6.54 -12.08 -1.77
N ASN A 69 -7.52 -11.68 -2.56
CA ASN A 69 -8.48 -12.61 -3.13
C ASN A 69 -7.82 -13.58 -4.10
N GLN A 70 -6.83 -13.13 -4.85
CA GLN A 70 -6.16 -13.98 -5.82
C GLN A 70 -5.05 -14.83 -5.21
N SER A 71 -4.71 -14.60 -3.95
CA SER A 71 -3.62 -15.35 -3.30
C SER A 71 -3.91 -16.84 -3.23
N ILE A 72 -5.17 -17.23 -3.25
CA ILE A 72 -5.55 -18.64 -3.17
C ILE A 72 -5.07 -19.41 -4.40
N ILE A 73 -5.13 -18.79 -5.57
CA ILE A 73 -4.74 -19.45 -6.81
C ILE A 73 -3.29 -19.16 -7.20
N ASP A 74 -2.66 -18.16 -6.57
CA ASP A 74 -1.29 -17.79 -6.92
C ASP A 74 -0.51 -17.40 -5.67
N PRO A 75 -0.35 -18.32 -4.70
CA PRO A 75 0.27 -17.96 -3.43
C PRO A 75 1.75 -17.68 -3.54
N GLN A 76 2.43 -18.16 -4.57
CA GLN A 76 3.88 -17.98 -4.69
C GLN A 76 4.26 -16.56 -5.03
N ASN A 77 3.35 -15.80 -5.62
CA ASN A 77 3.61 -14.43 -6.03
C ASN A 77 2.89 -13.42 -5.15
N PHE A 78 2.45 -13.85 -3.99
CA PHE A 78 1.68 -13.02 -3.06
C PHE A 78 2.51 -12.74 -1.80
N GLU A 79 2.61 -11.46 -1.43
CA GLU A 79 3.28 -11.08 -0.20
C GLU A 79 2.36 -10.24 0.66
N GLN A 80 2.36 -10.54 1.93
CA GLN A 80 1.60 -9.77 2.92
C GLN A 80 2.45 -9.60 4.17
N PHE A 81 2.02 -8.66 5.03
CA PHE A 81 2.72 -8.38 6.29
C PHE A 81 4.17 -7.95 6.06
N VAL A 82 4.45 -7.38 4.89
CA VAL A 82 5.82 -7.03 4.52
C VAL A 82 6.47 -6.11 5.54
N LYS A 83 5.66 -5.31 6.24
CA LYS A 83 6.19 -4.38 7.23
C LYS A 83 6.94 -5.10 8.34
N ARG A 84 6.63 -6.37 8.58
CA ARG A 84 7.34 -7.15 9.59
C ARG A 84 8.81 -7.33 9.25
N HIS A 85 9.14 -7.24 7.98
CA HIS A 85 10.50 -7.47 7.49
C HIS A 85 11.25 -6.17 7.23
N MET A 86 10.62 -5.03 7.49
CA MET A 86 11.29 -3.75 7.29
C MET A 86 12.50 -3.67 8.21
N GLY A 87 13.63 -3.32 7.63
CA GLY A 87 14.87 -3.27 8.36
C GLY A 87 15.65 -4.55 8.39
N GLU A 88 15.09 -5.65 7.90
CA GLU A 88 15.81 -6.92 7.80
C GLU A 88 16.65 -6.92 6.52
N ARG A 89 17.94 -6.84 6.69
CA ARG A 89 18.86 -6.65 5.57
C ARG A 89 18.80 -7.75 4.54
N ASP A 90 18.62 -8.99 5.01
CA ASP A 90 18.75 -10.16 4.16
C ASP A 90 17.40 -10.66 3.64
N TYR A 91 16.31 -10.03 4.04
CA TYR A 91 15.01 -10.49 3.59
C TYR A 91 14.73 -10.00 2.19
N LEU A 92 14.42 -10.93 1.30
CA LEU A 92 13.99 -10.62 -0.06
C LEU A 92 12.81 -11.52 -0.40
N PHE A 93 11.75 -10.92 -0.92
CA PHE A 93 10.65 -11.69 -1.46
C PHE A 93 10.98 -12.07 -2.90
N SER A 94 10.87 -13.36 -3.22
CA SER A 94 11.15 -13.85 -4.57
C SER A 94 9.87 -14.28 -5.23
N THR A 95 9.62 -13.77 -6.44
CA THR A 95 8.50 -14.21 -7.24
C THR A 95 8.86 -15.51 -7.94
N GLU A 96 7.85 -16.14 -8.52
CA GLU A 96 8.04 -17.38 -9.25
C GLU A 96 9.02 -17.20 -10.42
N ASP A 97 9.03 -16.00 -11.01
CA ASP A 97 9.93 -15.70 -12.13
C ASP A 97 11.37 -15.41 -11.70
N GLY A 98 11.65 -15.45 -10.41
CA GLY A 98 12.98 -15.17 -9.91
C GLY A 98 13.27 -13.73 -9.61
N GLU A 99 12.30 -12.85 -9.77
CA GLU A 99 12.45 -11.45 -9.40
C GLU A 99 12.47 -11.32 -7.89
N LYS A 100 13.33 -10.43 -7.38
CA LYS A 100 13.48 -10.26 -5.94
C LYS A 100 13.17 -8.84 -5.53
N TYR A 101 12.46 -8.72 -4.41
CA TYR A 101 12.00 -7.42 -3.91
C TYR A 101 12.31 -7.30 -2.43
N SER A 102 12.90 -6.17 -2.05
CA SER A 102 13.11 -5.87 -0.64
C SER A 102 11.79 -5.44 0.00
N PRO A 103 11.70 -5.49 1.34
CA PRO A 103 10.50 -4.98 2.00
C PRO A 103 10.22 -3.53 1.64
N GLU A 104 11.26 -2.73 1.50
CA GLU A 104 11.10 -1.33 1.13
C GLU A 104 10.52 -1.18 -0.26
N ALA A 105 10.94 -2.02 -1.20
CA ALA A 105 10.42 -1.98 -2.56
C ALA A 105 8.94 -2.36 -2.59
N ILE A 106 8.55 -3.37 -1.81
CA ILE A 106 7.15 -3.78 -1.74
C ILE A 106 6.31 -2.70 -1.08
N SER A 107 6.84 -2.08 -0.03
CA SER A 107 6.14 -0.97 0.63
C SER A 107 5.93 0.18 -0.33
N ALA A 108 6.93 0.46 -1.18
CA ALA A 108 6.80 1.53 -2.17
C ALA A 108 5.68 1.22 -3.17
N ILE A 109 5.51 -0.05 -3.54
CA ILE A 109 4.42 -0.45 -4.43
C ILE A 109 3.07 -0.17 -3.79
N ILE A 110 2.92 -0.52 -2.50
CA ILE A 110 1.68 -0.26 -1.79
C ILE A 110 1.40 1.24 -1.69
N LEU A 111 2.43 2.01 -1.36
CA LEU A 111 2.28 3.46 -1.23
C LEU A 111 1.92 4.10 -2.57
N ALA A 112 2.49 3.62 -3.66
CA ALA A 112 2.18 4.15 -4.98
C ALA A 112 0.71 3.92 -5.35
N LYS A 113 0.19 2.76 -5.02
CA LYS A 113 -1.21 2.45 -5.27
C LYS A 113 -2.12 3.36 -4.45
N MET A 114 -1.80 3.54 -3.17
CA MET A 114 -2.61 4.38 -2.30
C MET A 114 -2.56 5.83 -2.75
N LYS A 115 -1.39 6.30 -3.18
CA LYS A 115 -1.27 7.65 -3.70
C LYS A 115 -2.12 7.85 -4.95
N ALA A 116 -2.10 6.86 -5.86
CA ALA A 116 -2.93 6.93 -7.06
C ALA A 116 -4.41 6.95 -6.70
N ASP A 117 -4.82 6.15 -5.72
CA ASP A 117 -6.21 6.15 -5.26
C ASP A 117 -6.59 7.50 -4.68
N ALA A 118 -5.70 8.13 -3.93
CA ALA A 118 -5.96 9.44 -3.34
C ALA A 118 -6.09 10.50 -4.43
N ASP A 119 -5.23 10.46 -5.43
CA ASP A 119 -5.26 11.43 -6.52
C ASP A 119 -6.55 11.32 -7.33
N ASN A 120 -7.11 10.13 -7.41
CA ASN A 120 -8.35 9.89 -8.14
C ASN A 120 -9.59 10.11 -7.29
N SER A 121 -9.42 10.34 -5.99
CA SER A 121 -10.53 10.57 -5.08
C SER A 121 -10.89 12.05 -5.10
N LYS A 122 -12.12 12.36 -5.45
CA LYS A 122 -12.57 13.75 -5.51
C LYS A 122 -13.69 14.00 -4.54
#